data_3eea5d0a7d5ec4fa113d3173187be180
#
_entry.id   3eea5d0a7d5ec4fa113d3173187be180
#
_cell.length_a   1.000
_cell.length_b   1.000
_cell.length_c   1.000
_cell.angle_alpha   90.00
_cell.angle_beta   90.00
_cell.angle_gamma   90.00
#
_symmetry.space_group_name_H-M   'P 1'
#
loop_
_entity.id
_entity.type
_entity.pdbx_description
1 polymer ?
#
loop_
_entity_poly.entity_id
_entity_poly.type
_entity_poly.pdbx_seq_one_letter_code
_entity_poly.pdbx_strand_id
1 'polypeptide(L)' 'MPHVIVKLWPGKSEQQKIRLAEEIAKDVMNVLNYGEESVSVAIEEVKSQEWAEKVYKPDIVNNSQE' A
#
# COMPACT_ATOMS: atom_id res chain seq x y z
N MET A 1 7.51 0.17 -13.97
CA MET A 1 7.85 -0.50 -12.70
C MET A 1 7.09 0.13 -11.54
N PRO A 2 5.78 -0.02 -11.44
CA PRO A 2 5.08 0.56 -10.28
C PRO A 2 5.27 -0.29 -9.02
N HIS A 3 5.41 0.38 -7.91
CA HIS A 3 5.51 -0.26 -6.61
C HIS A 3 4.53 0.43 -5.67
N VAL A 4 3.62 -0.35 -5.09
CA VAL A 4 2.58 0.18 -4.21
C VAL A 4 2.83 -0.28 -2.80
N ILE A 5 2.78 0.64 -1.87
CA ILE A 5 2.91 0.32 -0.45
C ILE A 5 1.61 0.68 0.24
N VAL A 6 1.02 -0.30 0.92
CA VAL A 6 -0.18 -0.08 1.73
C VAL A 6 0.24 -0.09 3.18
N LYS A 7 -0.05 0.98 3.88
CA LYS A 7 0.23 1.08 5.31
C LYS A 7 -1.09 1.05 6.05
N LEU A 8 -1.21 0.17 7.02
CA LEU A 8 -2.47 0.00 7.74
C LEU A 8 -2.19 -0.35 9.20
N TRP A 9 -3.21 -0.19 10.03
CA TRP A 9 -3.13 -0.58 11.44
C TRP A 9 -3.15 -2.11 11.51
N PRO A 10 -2.48 -2.69 12.53
CA PRO A 10 -2.53 -4.14 12.73
C PRO A 10 -3.96 -4.59 13.05
N GLY A 11 -4.21 -5.87 12.87
CA GLY A 11 -5.49 -6.46 13.23
C GLY A 11 -6.16 -7.22 12.11
N LYS A 12 -5.69 -7.09 10.89
CA LYS A 12 -6.26 -7.84 9.79
C LYS A 12 -5.52 -9.15 9.60
N SER A 13 -6.23 -10.17 9.10
CA SER A 13 -5.63 -11.49 8.93
C SER A 13 -4.63 -11.49 7.77
N GLU A 14 -3.76 -12.49 7.77
CA GLU A 14 -2.83 -12.65 6.66
C GLU A 14 -3.56 -12.84 5.34
N GLN A 15 -4.65 -13.61 5.37
CA GLN A 15 -5.41 -13.86 4.15
C GLN A 15 -6.01 -12.59 3.58
N GLN A 16 -6.52 -11.72 4.46
CA GLN A 16 -7.06 -10.44 4.00
C GLN A 16 -5.98 -9.57 3.38
N LYS A 17 -4.80 -9.56 3.97
CA LYS A 17 -3.71 -8.75 3.44
C LYS A 17 -3.21 -9.29 2.11
N ILE A 18 -3.11 -10.61 2.00
CA ILE A 18 -2.69 -11.22 0.74
C ILE A 18 -3.70 -10.89 -0.37
N ARG A 19 -4.98 -11.03 -0.06
CA ARG A 19 -6.01 -10.75 -1.06
C ARG A 19 -5.99 -9.28 -1.48
N LEU A 20 -5.80 -8.38 -0.52
CA LEU A 20 -5.72 -6.96 -0.83
C LEU A 20 -4.56 -6.68 -1.78
N ALA A 21 -3.39 -7.25 -1.49
CA ALA A 21 -2.24 -7.06 -2.36
C ALA A 21 -2.50 -7.58 -3.76
N GLU A 22 -3.16 -8.73 -3.87
CA GLU A 22 -3.48 -9.31 -5.18
C GLU A 22 -4.44 -8.43 -5.96
N GLU A 23 -5.47 -7.90 -5.29
CA GLU A 23 -6.44 -7.05 -5.98
C GLU A 23 -5.81 -5.73 -6.42
N ILE A 24 -4.96 -5.16 -5.59
CA ILE A 24 -4.26 -3.93 -5.97
C ILE A 24 -3.35 -4.18 -7.17
N ALA A 25 -2.63 -5.30 -7.17
CA ALA A 25 -1.76 -5.62 -8.29
C ALA A 25 -2.56 -5.76 -9.59
N LYS A 26 -3.73 -6.39 -9.52
CA LYS A 26 -4.58 -6.53 -10.69
C LYS A 26 -5.03 -5.18 -11.21
N ASP A 27 -5.43 -4.30 -10.31
CA ASP A 27 -5.88 -2.97 -10.72
C ASP A 27 -4.76 -2.19 -11.38
N VAL A 28 -3.56 -2.25 -10.82
CA VAL A 28 -2.42 -1.55 -11.41
C VAL A 28 -2.12 -2.09 -12.80
N MET A 29 -2.15 -3.41 -12.95
CA MET A 29 -1.92 -4.02 -14.25
C MET A 29 -2.95 -3.59 -15.28
N ASN A 30 -4.22 -3.56 -14.87
CA ASN A 30 -5.30 -3.25 -15.80
C ASN A 30 -5.37 -1.77 -16.15
N VAL A 31 -5.19 -0.92 -15.16
CA VAL A 31 -5.34 0.53 -15.37
C VAL A 31 -4.12 1.10 -16.07
N LEU A 32 -2.93 0.68 -15.67
CA LEU A 32 -1.69 1.22 -16.22
C LEU A 32 -1.11 0.38 -17.32
N ASN A 33 -1.70 -0.78 -17.59
CA ASN A 33 -1.31 -1.64 -18.70
C ASN A 33 0.10 -2.21 -18.55
N TYR A 34 0.38 -2.74 -17.36
CA TYR A 34 1.64 -3.42 -17.06
C TYR A 34 1.43 -4.91 -16.92
N GLY A 35 2.49 -5.68 -17.15
CA GLY A 35 2.48 -7.10 -16.88
C GLY A 35 2.76 -7.39 -15.42
N GLU A 36 2.44 -8.62 -15.01
CA GLU A 36 2.58 -9.03 -13.62
C GLU A 36 4.00 -8.85 -13.11
N GLU A 37 4.98 -9.10 -13.94
CA GLU A 37 6.38 -9.05 -13.54
C GLU A 37 6.85 -7.62 -13.24
N SER A 38 6.08 -6.62 -13.65
CA SER A 38 6.48 -5.22 -13.47
C SER A 38 5.87 -4.58 -12.23
N VAL A 39 4.88 -5.24 -11.61
CA VAL A 39 4.10 -4.65 -10.52
C VAL A 39 4.46 -5.32 -9.21
N SER A 40 4.68 -4.51 -8.18
CA SER A 40 4.89 -5.06 -6.84
C SER A 40 4.04 -4.28 -5.83
N VAL A 41 3.56 -5.01 -4.81
CA VAL A 41 2.73 -4.43 -3.77
C VAL A 41 3.25 -4.92 -2.43
N ALA A 42 3.45 -4.01 -1.50
CA ALA A 42 3.88 -4.34 -0.14
C ALA A 42 2.80 -3.89 0.83
N ILE A 43 2.60 -4.68 1.87
CA ILE A 43 1.67 -4.35 2.96
C ILE A 43 2.49 -4.15 4.22
N GLU A 44 2.37 -2.97 4.81
CA GLU A 44 3.11 -2.62 6.03
C GLU A 44 2.15 -2.35 7.16
N GLU A 45 2.34 -3.04 8.28
CA GLU A 45 1.54 -2.76 9.47
C GLU A 45 2.23 -1.69 10.29
N VAL A 46 1.49 -0.65 10.64
CA VAL A 46 1.99 0.47 11.43
C VAL A 46 1.10 0.62 12.65
N LYS A 47 1.69 0.56 13.83
CA LYS A 47 0.93 0.69 15.08
C LYS A 47 0.27 2.06 15.15
N SER A 48 -0.90 2.11 15.79
CA SER A 48 -1.64 3.36 15.85
C SER A 48 -0.85 4.47 16.52
N GLN A 49 -0.05 4.15 17.53
CA GLN A 49 0.73 5.18 18.21
C GLN A 49 1.89 5.69 17.37
N GLU A 50 2.25 5.00 16.30
CA GLU A 50 3.32 5.44 15.41
C GLU A 50 2.78 6.04 14.11
N TRP A 51 1.47 6.04 13.94
CA TRP A 51 0.85 6.46 12.69
C TRP A 51 1.22 7.88 12.30
N ALA A 52 1.19 8.81 13.25
CA ALA A 52 1.50 10.20 12.95
C ALA A 52 2.90 10.36 12.40
N GLU A 53 3.87 9.66 12.99
CA GLU A 53 5.26 9.80 12.58
C GLU A 53 5.56 9.09 11.27
N LYS A 54 4.96 7.94 11.04
CA LYS A 54 5.33 7.10 9.91
C LYS A 54 4.43 7.26 8.70
N VAL A 55 3.20 7.74 8.90
CA VAL A 55 2.25 7.84 7.81
C VAL A 55 1.70 9.24 7.66
N TYR A 56 1.12 9.78 8.73
CA TYR A 56 0.41 11.05 8.60
C TYR A 56 1.34 12.18 8.18
N LYS A 57 2.46 12.35 8.87
CA LYS A 57 3.38 13.43 8.54
C LYS A 57 4.12 13.22 7.23
N PRO A 58 4.76 12.05 7.01
CA PRO A 58 5.52 11.91 5.76
C PRO A 58 4.67 11.67 4.53
N ASP A 59 3.56 10.92 4.65
CA ASP A 59 2.83 10.50 3.46
C ASP A 59 1.58 11.32 3.20
N ILE A 60 0.93 11.81 4.25
CA ILE A 60 -0.35 12.50 4.09
C ILE A 60 -0.13 14.00 4.10
N VAL A 61 0.54 14.52 5.13
CA VAL A 61 0.72 15.97 5.25
C VAL A 61 1.73 16.48 4.24
N ASN A 62 2.90 15.85 4.20
CA ASN A 62 3.98 16.35 3.34
C ASN A 62 3.71 16.15 1.87
N ASN A 63 2.85 15.21 1.50
CA ASN A 63 2.51 14.97 0.10
C ASN A 63 1.19 15.58 -0.32
N SER A 64 0.52 16.26 0.59
CA SER A 64 -0.80 16.80 0.29
C SER A 64 -0.75 17.96 -0.69
N GLN A 65 0.43 18.48 -0.96
CA GLN A 65 0.57 19.61 -1.89
C GLN A 65 0.61 19.18 -3.33
N GLU A 66 0.83 17.90 -3.53
CA GLU A 66 0.85 17.39 -4.88
C GLU A 66 -0.53 17.45 -5.49
#